data_535b53c3d0d6e9be7d9ff34fcd7a214a
#
_entry.id   535b53c3d0d6e9be7d9ff34fcd7a214a
#
_cell.length_a   1.000
_cell.length_b   1.000
_cell.length_c   1.000
_cell.angle_alpha   90.00
_cell.angle_beta   90.00
_cell.angle_gamma   90.00
#
_symmetry.space_group_name_H-M   'P 1'
#
loop_
_entity.id
_entity.type
_entity.pdbx_description
1 polymer ?
#
loop_
_entity_poly.entity_id
_entity_poly.type
_entity_poly.pdbx_seq_one_letter_code
_entity_poly.pdbx_strand_id
1 'polypeptide(L)'
;MNHDLTQDALPRRRFIRLLGGGAVLVATPLTGCSAAYPAAAVRAWQAPGETTDVRSWMLAHGLLAPNPHNRQPWIADVRRSGEITLVCDAERLLPETDPFGRQILIGCGAFIELAVIAAAERGHRVRVDLFPQGEPGPRELPGGQAVARLVVEPDASLPRDPLFEQIRRRRTHKEAYDSARALPATLLQSLEKTGAERGLQAGTLTAAPALAALRKITRDAFETEILTPRTYLESARLMRIGPAEIEQHRDGIPLMGTAVRVMSAVGAFDRYEVPQRGSSNYRQTMDRWSVFETGSGYFWIASRLNSRTAQIDSGRAYVRAQLQATAAGVDMHPLSQAVQEYPEVKPHFDALRALLGIADSATMVQMLARVGYGIIAAGPSPRRELAQLLRA
;
A
#
# COMPACT_ATOMS: atom_id res chain seq x y z
N MET A 1 -27.52 42.90 -48.62
CA MET A 1 -28.25 41.85 -47.87
C MET A 1 -27.23 40.89 -47.34
N ASN A 2 -26.70 41.17 -46.15
CA ASN A 2 -25.73 40.34 -45.45
C ASN A 2 -26.51 39.43 -44.50
N HIS A 3 -26.41 38.12 -44.67
CA HIS A 3 -26.86 37.15 -43.67
C HIS A 3 -25.63 36.70 -42.84
N ASP A 4 -25.64 37.19 -41.63
CA ASP A 4 -24.72 36.85 -40.57
C ASP A 4 -25.13 35.47 -40.00
N LEU A 5 -24.28 34.44 -40.17
CA LEU A 5 -24.48 33.13 -39.57
C LEU A 5 -23.65 33.07 -38.28
N THR A 6 -24.25 33.52 -37.19
CA THR A 6 -23.74 33.29 -35.86
C THR A 6 -23.87 31.80 -35.53
N GLN A 7 -22.73 31.09 -35.43
CA GLN A 7 -22.62 29.75 -34.88
C GLN A 7 -22.87 29.80 -33.37
N ASP A 8 -24.06 29.38 -32.95
CA ASP A 8 -24.38 29.13 -31.55
C ASP A 8 -23.57 27.91 -31.04
N ALA A 9 -22.52 28.18 -30.31
CA ALA A 9 -21.79 27.16 -29.57
C ALA A 9 -22.68 26.64 -28.42
N LEU A 10 -23.15 25.42 -28.52
CA LEU A 10 -23.93 24.75 -27.47
C LEU A 10 -23.14 24.75 -26.13
N PRO A 11 -23.75 25.17 -25.01
CA PRO A 11 -23.08 25.22 -23.71
C PRO A 11 -22.69 23.82 -23.27
N ARG A 12 -21.49 23.68 -22.74
CA ARG A 12 -20.84 22.40 -22.28
C ARG A 12 -21.77 21.50 -21.46
N ARG A 13 -22.69 22.05 -20.68
CA ARG A 13 -23.72 21.33 -19.91
C ARG A 13 -24.74 20.55 -20.75
N ARG A 14 -25.02 20.95 -21.98
CA ARG A 14 -25.93 20.20 -22.89
C ARG A 14 -25.22 19.03 -23.57
N PHE A 15 -23.93 19.13 -23.83
CA PHE A 15 -23.11 18.03 -24.38
C PHE A 15 -23.05 16.82 -23.43
N ILE A 16 -22.92 17.09 -22.13
CA ILE A 16 -22.89 16.03 -21.10
C ILE A 16 -24.24 15.32 -20.98
N ARG A 17 -25.38 16.04 -21.18
CA ARG A 17 -26.72 15.43 -21.19
C ARG A 17 -26.97 14.55 -22.43
N LEU A 18 -26.34 14.85 -23.55
CA LEU A 18 -26.46 14.06 -24.80
C LEU A 18 -25.65 12.74 -24.71
N LEU A 19 -24.57 12.70 -23.94
CA LEU A 19 -23.82 11.47 -23.67
C LEU A 19 -24.45 10.60 -22.56
N GLY A 20 -25.33 11.17 -21.74
CA GLY A 20 -26.07 10.46 -20.69
C GLY A 20 -27.43 9.86 -21.15
N GLY A 21 -27.85 10.13 -22.37
CA GLY A 21 -29.14 9.67 -22.93
C GLY A 21 -28.91 8.78 -24.15
N GLY A 22 -28.77 7.46 -23.96
CA GLY A 22 -29.00 6.48 -25.00
C GLY A 22 -27.82 6.06 -25.87
N ALA A 23 -26.71 5.69 -25.29
CA ALA A 23 -25.86 4.67 -25.90
C ALA A 23 -26.08 3.37 -25.12
N VAL A 24 -26.93 2.51 -25.65
CA VAL A 24 -26.87 1.07 -25.36
C VAL A 24 -25.51 0.61 -25.90
N LEU A 25 -24.48 0.72 -25.04
CA LEU A 25 -23.25 -0.01 -25.26
C LEU A 25 -23.62 -1.49 -25.17
N VAL A 26 -23.75 -2.13 -26.33
CA VAL A 26 -23.69 -3.58 -26.42
C VAL A 26 -22.48 -3.97 -25.59
N ALA A 27 -22.74 -4.58 -24.45
CA ALA A 27 -21.72 -5.20 -23.63
C ALA A 27 -21.17 -6.40 -24.40
N THR A 28 -20.24 -6.15 -25.33
CA THR A 28 -19.25 -7.15 -25.63
C THR A 28 -18.55 -7.42 -24.31
N PRO A 29 -18.39 -8.70 -23.89
CA PRO A 29 -17.56 -9.02 -22.74
C PRO A 29 -16.16 -8.51 -23.07
N LEU A 30 -15.83 -7.31 -22.59
CA LEU A 30 -14.46 -6.86 -22.48
C LEU A 30 -13.84 -7.82 -21.46
N THR A 31 -13.32 -8.93 -21.97
CA THR A 31 -12.33 -9.73 -21.27
C THR A 31 -11.34 -8.72 -20.71
N GLY A 32 -11.39 -8.53 -19.37
CA GLY A 32 -10.67 -7.47 -18.67
C GLY A 32 -9.17 -7.66 -18.81
N CYS A 33 -8.62 -7.15 -19.89
CA CYS A 33 -7.24 -6.72 -19.89
C CYS A 33 -7.18 -5.48 -18.99
N SER A 34 -6.90 -5.66 -17.70
CA SER A 34 -6.38 -4.56 -16.92
C SER A 34 -5.17 -4.05 -17.71
N ALA A 35 -5.25 -2.82 -18.22
CA ALA A 35 -4.19 -2.27 -19.04
C ALA A 35 -2.88 -2.40 -18.26
N ALA A 36 -1.93 -3.16 -18.80
CA ALA A 36 -0.67 -3.42 -18.12
C ALA A 36 0.06 -2.10 -17.90
N TYR A 37 0.71 -1.96 -16.75
CA TYR A 37 1.58 -0.80 -16.52
C TYR A 37 2.75 -0.78 -17.51
N PRO A 38 3.33 0.40 -17.81
CA PRO A 38 4.54 0.49 -18.64
C PRO A 38 5.63 -0.45 -18.13
N ALA A 39 6.26 -1.18 -19.05
CA ALA A 39 7.28 -2.19 -18.69
C ALA A 39 8.41 -1.60 -17.83
N ALA A 40 8.83 -0.37 -18.12
CA ALA A 40 9.85 0.33 -17.34
C ALA A 40 9.41 0.58 -15.89
N ALA A 41 8.13 0.89 -15.66
CA ALA A 41 7.61 1.17 -14.33
C ALA A 41 7.54 -0.08 -13.43
N VAL A 42 7.50 -1.27 -14.00
CA VAL A 42 7.42 -2.55 -13.28
C VAL A 42 8.67 -3.42 -13.41
N ARG A 43 9.73 -2.91 -14.03
CA ARG A 43 10.98 -3.64 -14.29
C ARG A 43 11.60 -4.21 -13.01
N ALA A 44 11.48 -3.50 -11.88
CA ALA A 44 12.02 -3.94 -10.58
C ALA A 44 11.47 -5.29 -10.10
N TRP A 45 10.32 -5.75 -10.62
CA TRP A 45 9.75 -7.06 -10.29
C TRP A 45 10.36 -8.22 -11.08
N GLN A 46 11.15 -7.93 -12.11
CA GLN A 46 11.97 -8.93 -12.78
C GLN A 46 13.15 -9.33 -11.89
N ALA A 47 13.74 -10.50 -12.18
CA ALA A 47 14.94 -10.90 -11.45
C ALA A 47 16.00 -9.79 -11.59
N PRO A 48 16.63 -9.34 -10.49
CA PRO A 48 17.80 -8.51 -10.60
C PRO A 48 18.83 -9.28 -11.45
N GLY A 49 19.50 -8.58 -12.37
CA GLY A 49 20.59 -9.15 -13.13
C GLY A 49 21.68 -9.72 -12.21
N GLU A 50 22.64 -10.44 -12.78
CA GLU A 50 23.79 -10.91 -12.04
C GLU A 50 24.48 -9.74 -11.34
N THR A 51 24.52 -9.76 -10.02
CA THR A 51 25.27 -8.83 -9.18
C THR A 51 26.07 -9.63 -8.17
N THR A 52 27.35 -9.31 -8.04
CA THR A 52 28.24 -9.90 -7.03
C THR A 52 28.09 -9.21 -5.67
N ASP A 53 27.63 -7.94 -5.64
CA ASP A 53 27.39 -7.23 -4.39
C ASP A 53 26.05 -7.67 -3.77
N VAL A 54 26.13 -8.39 -2.66
CA VAL A 54 24.95 -8.84 -1.90
C VAL A 54 24.06 -7.69 -1.43
N ARG A 55 24.61 -6.50 -1.19
CA ARG A 55 23.84 -5.33 -0.76
C ARG A 55 22.95 -4.83 -1.89
N SER A 56 23.45 -4.79 -3.12
CA SER A 56 22.63 -4.48 -4.31
C SER A 56 21.51 -5.50 -4.51
N TRP A 57 21.79 -6.78 -4.26
CA TRP A 57 20.80 -7.86 -4.27
C TRP A 57 19.73 -7.65 -3.19
N MET A 58 20.11 -7.34 -1.97
CA MET A 58 19.21 -7.03 -0.85
C MET A 58 18.30 -5.84 -1.17
N LEU A 59 18.87 -4.76 -1.67
CA LEU A 59 18.13 -3.54 -2.01
C LEU A 59 17.13 -3.75 -3.15
N ALA A 60 17.49 -4.54 -4.17
CA ALA A 60 16.60 -4.88 -5.26
C ALA A 60 15.34 -5.66 -4.81
N HIS A 61 15.44 -6.46 -3.73
CA HIS A 61 14.30 -7.15 -3.14
C HIS A 61 13.55 -6.26 -2.13
N GLY A 62 14.27 -5.50 -1.30
CA GLY A 62 13.68 -4.52 -0.38
C GLY A 62 12.80 -3.49 -1.09
N LEU A 63 13.21 -3.04 -2.27
CA LEU A 63 12.47 -2.12 -3.15
C LEU A 63 11.04 -2.59 -3.47
N LEU A 64 10.78 -3.90 -3.42
CA LEU A 64 9.46 -4.47 -3.70
C LEU A 64 8.49 -4.38 -2.52
N ALA A 65 8.92 -3.86 -1.37
CA ALA A 65 8.12 -3.79 -0.15
C ALA A 65 6.80 -3.03 -0.33
N PRO A 66 5.70 -3.50 0.31
CA PRO A 66 4.48 -2.72 0.42
C PRO A 66 4.72 -1.49 1.28
N ASN A 67 4.11 -0.36 0.90
CA ASN A 67 4.25 0.90 1.62
C ASN A 67 3.06 1.84 1.33
N PRO A 68 2.76 2.81 2.21
CA PRO A 68 1.60 3.67 2.06
C PRO A 68 1.71 4.50 0.78
N HIS A 69 0.59 4.63 0.05
CA HIS A 69 0.47 5.35 -1.22
C HIS A 69 1.57 5.06 -2.25
N ASN A 70 2.27 3.91 -2.14
CA ASN A 70 3.44 3.56 -2.94
C ASN A 70 4.52 4.66 -2.96
N ARG A 71 4.69 5.35 -1.83
CA ARG A 71 5.66 6.46 -1.69
C ARG A 71 7.10 6.02 -1.80
N GLN A 72 7.41 4.76 -1.44
CA GLN A 72 8.77 4.21 -1.45
C GLN A 72 9.75 5.12 -0.69
N PRO A 73 9.49 5.34 0.63
CA PRO A 73 10.10 6.40 1.43
C PRO A 73 11.48 6.01 1.98
N TRP A 74 12.36 5.52 1.13
CA TRP A 74 13.67 5.01 1.52
C TRP A 74 14.79 5.52 0.64
N ILE A 75 15.90 5.80 1.29
CA ILE A 75 17.22 6.09 0.71
C ILE A 75 18.20 5.09 1.35
N ALA A 76 19.07 4.49 0.55
CA ALA A 76 20.08 3.54 1.01
C ALA A 76 21.48 4.14 0.87
N ASP A 77 22.20 4.22 1.98
CA ASP A 77 23.63 4.56 2.01
C ASP A 77 24.45 3.28 2.08
N VAL A 78 25.23 3.01 1.07
CA VAL A 78 26.09 1.82 0.93
C VAL A 78 27.59 2.16 0.91
N ARG A 79 27.97 3.38 1.30
CA ARG A 79 29.38 3.84 1.26
C ARG A 79 30.28 3.07 2.22
N ARG A 80 29.76 2.49 3.29
CA ARG A 80 30.50 1.58 4.17
C ARG A 80 30.43 0.16 3.64
N SER A 81 31.60 -0.47 3.50
CA SER A 81 31.69 -1.88 3.08
C SER A 81 30.95 -2.79 4.08
N GLY A 82 30.20 -3.78 3.59
CA GLY A 82 29.45 -4.72 4.44
C GLY A 82 28.23 -4.11 5.16
N GLU A 83 27.89 -2.84 4.92
CA GLU A 83 26.77 -2.18 5.60
C GLU A 83 25.81 -1.52 4.60
N ILE A 84 24.55 -1.44 5.01
CA ILE A 84 23.53 -0.59 4.40
C ILE A 84 22.93 0.27 5.53
N THR A 85 22.96 1.60 5.38
CA THR A 85 22.16 2.47 6.24
C THR A 85 20.89 2.88 5.48
N LEU A 86 19.73 2.47 6.01
CA LEU A 86 18.44 2.84 5.47
C LEU A 86 17.99 4.14 6.13
N VAL A 87 17.73 5.16 5.31
CA VAL A 87 17.27 6.48 5.74
C VAL A 87 15.83 6.69 5.27
N CYS A 88 14.98 7.26 6.11
CA CYS A 88 13.63 7.66 5.71
C CYS A 88 13.70 8.93 4.86
N ASP A 89 13.15 8.88 3.65
CA ASP A 89 13.13 10.00 2.71
C ASP A 89 12.11 11.06 3.14
N ALA A 90 12.58 12.24 3.56
CA ALA A 90 11.74 13.31 4.05
C ALA A 90 10.76 13.87 2.99
N GLU A 91 11.12 13.79 1.69
CA GLU A 91 10.28 14.27 0.59
C GLU A 91 9.13 13.31 0.27
N ARG A 92 9.12 12.13 0.91
CA ARG A 92 8.15 11.07 0.64
C ARG A 92 7.23 10.76 1.80
N LEU A 93 7.17 11.66 2.78
CA LEU A 93 6.23 11.60 3.88
C LEU A 93 4.80 11.90 3.43
N LEU A 94 3.84 11.67 4.31
CA LEU A 94 2.40 11.88 4.12
C LEU A 94 1.84 12.67 5.32
N PRO A 95 2.14 13.97 5.42
CA PRO A 95 1.86 14.75 6.63
C PRO A 95 0.37 14.87 6.97
N GLU A 96 -0.54 14.66 6.02
CA GLU A 96 -1.98 14.76 6.25
C GLU A 96 -2.64 13.41 6.59
N THR A 97 -2.24 12.33 5.89
CA THR A 97 -2.82 10.99 6.10
C THR A 97 -2.01 10.12 7.07
N ASP A 98 -0.73 10.44 7.28
CA ASP A 98 0.18 9.77 8.22
C ASP A 98 1.01 10.82 9.00
N PRO A 99 0.36 11.68 9.82
CA PRO A 99 0.95 12.89 10.38
C PRO A 99 2.17 12.64 11.28
N PHE A 100 2.34 11.43 11.76
CA PHE A 100 3.49 11.04 12.57
C PHE A 100 4.44 10.06 11.86
N GLY A 101 4.20 9.72 10.59
CA GLY A 101 5.03 8.83 9.81
C GLY A 101 5.02 7.36 10.25
N ARG A 102 3.99 6.93 10.98
CA ARG A 102 3.87 5.55 11.47
C ARG A 102 3.75 4.54 10.34
N GLN A 103 2.87 4.80 9.37
CA GLN A 103 2.70 3.90 8.22
C GLN A 103 3.92 3.92 7.29
N ILE A 104 4.59 5.06 7.19
CA ILE A 104 5.89 5.21 6.51
C ILE A 104 6.93 4.27 7.14
N LEU A 105 7.06 4.26 8.48
CA LEU A 105 8.00 3.38 9.17
C LEU A 105 7.62 1.91 9.07
N ILE A 106 6.33 1.56 9.07
CA ILE A 106 5.86 0.21 8.76
C ILE A 106 6.34 -0.20 7.35
N GLY A 107 6.26 0.69 6.36
CA GLY A 107 6.80 0.47 5.02
C GLY A 107 8.32 0.23 5.03
N CYS A 108 9.09 0.99 5.83
CA CYS A 108 10.52 0.77 6.01
C CYS A 108 10.81 -0.59 6.67
N GLY A 109 9.99 -1.01 7.65
CA GLY A 109 10.09 -2.33 8.26
C GLY A 109 9.88 -3.46 7.25
N ALA A 110 8.90 -3.33 6.37
CA ALA A 110 8.66 -4.28 5.28
C ALA A 110 9.87 -4.34 4.31
N PHE A 111 10.49 -3.20 4.00
CA PHE A 111 11.72 -3.14 3.20
C PHE A 111 12.87 -3.91 3.86
N ILE A 112 13.12 -3.64 5.14
CA ILE A 112 14.19 -4.29 5.92
C ILE A 112 14.00 -5.81 5.89
N GLU A 113 12.79 -6.30 6.14
CA GLU A 113 12.55 -7.75 6.18
C GLU A 113 12.77 -8.43 4.83
N LEU A 114 12.31 -7.83 3.72
CA LEU A 114 12.57 -8.37 2.38
C LEU A 114 14.07 -8.40 2.07
N ALA A 115 14.82 -7.38 2.49
CA ALA A 115 16.27 -7.33 2.32
C ALA A 115 16.97 -8.41 3.14
N VAL A 116 16.52 -8.68 4.38
CA VAL A 116 17.06 -9.75 5.25
C VAL A 116 16.78 -11.12 4.65
N ILE A 117 15.55 -11.38 4.18
CA ILE A 117 15.20 -12.64 3.51
C ILE A 117 16.08 -12.85 2.25
N ALA A 118 16.30 -11.79 1.48
CA ALA A 118 17.13 -11.85 0.27
C ALA A 118 18.63 -12.10 0.58
N ALA A 119 19.14 -11.58 1.70
CA ALA A 119 20.51 -11.86 2.14
C ALA A 119 20.71 -13.32 2.51
N ALA A 120 19.75 -13.92 3.24
CA ALA A 120 19.79 -15.33 3.62
C ALA A 120 19.82 -16.26 2.40
N GLU A 121 19.13 -15.90 1.30
CA GLU A 121 19.18 -16.66 0.04
C GLU A 121 20.60 -16.78 -0.54
N ARG A 122 21.46 -15.80 -0.24
CA ARG A 122 22.88 -15.79 -0.65
C ARG A 122 23.85 -16.13 0.48
N GLY A 123 23.40 -16.80 1.54
CA GLY A 123 24.25 -17.22 2.64
C GLY A 123 24.87 -16.06 3.43
N HIS A 124 24.08 -15.01 3.65
CA HIS A 124 24.51 -13.87 4.47
C HIS A 124 23.55 -13.64 5.63
N ARG A 125 24.09 -13.51 6.82
CA ARG A 125 23.38 -13.06 8.01
C ARG A 125 23.35 -11.55 8.04
N VAL A 126 22.23 -10.99 8.49
CA VAL A 126 22.06 -9.54 8.65
C VAL A 126 21.76 -9.22 10.11
N ARG A 127 22.63 -8.46 10.74
CA ARG A 127 22.32 -7.83 12.01
C ARG A 127 21.66 -6.48 11.76
N VAL A 128 20.43 -6.34 12.25
CA VAL A 128 19.63 -5.14 12.11
C VAL A 128 19.74 -4.30 13.38
N ASP A 129 20.29 -3.10 13.25
CA ASP A 129 20.43 -2.11 14.30
C ASP A 129 19.45 -0.98 14.00
N LEU A 130 18.33 -0.96 14.74
CA LEU A 130 17.28 0.03 14.52
C LEU A 130 17.65 1.36 15.17
N PHE A 131 17.39 2.46 14.47
CA PHE A 131 17.65 3.81 14.91
C PHE A 131 19.04 4.01 15.52
N PRO A 132 20.12 3.80 14.75
CA PRO A 132 21.49 3.80 15.27
C PRO A 132 21.95 5.13 15.84
N GLN A 133 21.18 6.19 15.66
CA GLN A 133 21.41 7.54 16.21
C GLN A 133 20.45 7.88 17.35
N GLY A 134 19.69 6.91 17.85
CA GLY A 134 18.63 7.07 18.85
C GLY A 134 17.23 6.98 18.22
N GLU A 135 16.31 6.35 18.94
CA GLU A 135 14.92 6.21 18.52
C GLU A 135 14.20 7.56 18.69
N PRO A 136 13.60 8.12 17.61
CA PRO A 136 12.85 9.37 17.72
C PRO A 136 11.55 9.18 18.50
N GLY A 137 11.04 10.26 19.08
CA GLY A 137 9.76 10.23 19.78
C GLY A 137 8.60 9.79 18.87
N PRO A 138 7.52 9.20 19.42
CA PRO A 138 6.44 8.59 18.60
C PRO A 138 5.63 9.59 17.78
N ARG A 139 5.86 10.89 17.95
CA ARG A 139 5.24 11.96 17.17
C ARG A 139 6.23 12.83 16.38
N GLU A 140 7.53 12.50 16.42
CA GLU A 140 8.55 13.17 15.63
C GLU A 140 8.58 12.57 14.22
N LEU A 141 8.54 13.39 13.18
CA LEU A 141 8.60 12.90 11.82
C LEU A 141 9.95 12.20 11.54
N PRO A 142 9.96 11.01 10.94
CA PRO A 142 11.18 10.22 10.74
C PRO A 142 12.04 10.70 9.56
N GLY A 143 11.64 11.74 8.85
CA GLY A 143 12.29 12.19 7.61
C GLY A 143 13.75 12.61 7.81
N GLY A 144 14.63 12.11 6.95
CA GLY A 144 16.07 12.39 7.00
C GLY A 144 16.84 11.56 8.02
N GLN A 145 16.18 10.78 8.86
CA GLN A 145 16.81 9.97 9.90
C GLN A 145 17.17 8.57 9.41
N ALA A 146 18.27 8.00 9.94
CA ALA A 146 18.61 6.61 9.75
C ALA A 146 17.65 5.73 10.55
N VAL A 147 16.78 4.99 9.86
CA VAL A 147 15.80 4.08 10.50
C VAL A 147 16.39 2.72 10.83
N ALA A 148 17.46 2.30 10.11
CA ALA A 148 18.18 1.07 10.41
C ALA A 148 19.58 1.10 9.81
N ARG A 149 20.52 0.41 10.50
CA ARG A 149 21.79 -0.02 9.96
C ARG A 149 21.77 -1.55 9.82
N LEU A 150 22.01 -2.05 8.63
CA LEU A 150 22.07 -3.46 8.30
C LEU A 150 23.54 -3.85 8.12
N VAL A 151 24.07 -4.63 9.04
CA VAL A 151 25.45 -5.19 8.94
C VAL A 151 25.34 -6.57 8.33
N VAL A 152 25.99 -6.76 7.19
CA VAL A 152 25.88 -7.95 6.34
C VAL A 152 27.14 -8.77 6.45
N GLU A 153 27.02 -9.99 6.95
CA GLU A 153 28.13 -10.90 7.21
C GLU A 153 27.93 -12.23 6.48
N PRO A 154 28.96 -12.78 5.79
CA PRO A 154 28.86 -14.11 5.21
C PRO A 154 28.55 -15.16 6.29
N ASP A 155 27.56 -16.02 6.03
CA ASP A 155 27.24 -17.17 6.89
C ASP A 155 26.66 -18.30 6.03
N ALA A 156 27.55 -19.18 5.56
CA ALA A 156 27.18 -20.33 4.75
C ALA A 156 26.33 -21.38 5.50
N SER A 157 26.27 -21.31 6.84
CA SER A 157 25.42 -22.20 7.65
C SER A 157 23.99 -21.73 7.80
N LEU A 158 23.69 -20.48 7.40
CA LEU A 158 22.35 -19.90 7.53
C LEU A 158 21.37 -20.61 6.57
N PRO A 159 20.26 -21.18 7.08
CA PRO A 159 19.25 -21.75 6.20
C PRO A 159 18.57 -20.68 5.35
N ARG A 160 18.27 -21.04 4.10
CA ARG A 160 17.47 -20.18 3.22
C ARG A 160 16.07 -20.01 3.80
N ASP A 161 15.51 -18.81 3.65
CA ASP A 161 14.14 -18.53 4.06
C ASP A 161 13.16 -19.00 2.96
N PRO A 162 12.24 -19.95 3.24
CA PRO A 162 11.31 -20.47 2.25
C PRO A 162 10.38 -19.41 1.67
N LEU A 163 10.24 -18.26 2.33
CA LEU A 163 9.43 -17.14 1.84
C LEU A 163 10.13 -16.32 0.75
N PHE A 164 11.42 -16.53 0.50
CA PHE A 164 12.16 -15.81 -0.54
C PHE A 164 11.48 -15.92 -1.91
N GLU A 165 11.06 -17.10 -2.30
CA GLU A 165 10.38 -17.38 -3.58
C GLU A 165 9.09 -16.56 -3.75
N GLN A 166 8.48 -16.10 -2.67
CA GLN A 166 7.24 -15.34 -2.69
C GLN A 166 7.45 -13.84 -2.88
N ILE A 167 8.65 -13.29 -2.67
CA ILE A 167 8.90 -11.85 -2.72
C ILE A 167 8.44 -11.25 -4.04
N ARG A 168 8.81 -11.85 -5.16
CA ARG A 168 8.45 -11.35 -6.51
C ARG A 168 7.05 -11.78 -6.97
N ARG A 169 6.43 -12.73 -6.29
CA ARG A 169 5.04 -13.17 -6.55
C ARG A 169 4.02 -12.35 -5.78
N ARG A 170 4.39 -11.82 -4.60
CA ARG A 170 3.55 -11.01 -3.73
C ARG A 170 2.97 -9.80 -4.46
N ARG A 171 1.68 -9.58 -4.29
CA ARG A 171 0.99 -8.36 -4.76
C ARG A 171 0.17 -7.76 -3.60
N THR A 172 -0.10 -6.45 -3.67
CA THR A 172 -1.20 -5.83 -2.93
C THR A 172 -2.41 -5.82 -3.85
N HIS A 173 -3.34 -6.72 -3.63
CA HIS A 173 -4.43 -6.99 -4.55
C HIS A 173 -5.62 -6.08 -4.27
N LYS A 174 -5.84 -5.06 -5.13
CA LYS A 174 -6.83 -4.01 -4.96
C LYS A 174 -8.15 -4.24 -5.74
N GLU A 175 -8.39 -5.45 -6.21
CA GLU A 175 -9.62 -5.81 -6.92
C GLU A 175 -10.54 -6.64 -6.04
N ALA A 176 -11.68 -7.07 -6.56
CA ALA A 176 -12.64 -7.88 -5.83
C ALA A 176 -12.07 -9.24 -5.45
N TYR A 177 -12.47 -9.73 -4.26
CA TYR A 177 -12.15 -11.06 -3.77
C TYR A 177 -13.40 -11.95 -3.79
N ASP A 178 -13.19 -13.25 -3.94
CA ASP A 178 -14.24 -14.26 -3.76
C ASP A 178 -14.60 -14.37 -2.27
N SER A 179 -15.74 -13.81 -1.91
CA SER A 179 -16.22 -13.82 -0.51
C SER A 179 -16.83 -15.16 -0.08
N ALA A 180 -17.09 -16.07 -1.03
CA ALA A 180 -17.65 -17.40 -0.74
C ALA A 180 -16.55 -18.43 -0.39
N ARG A 181 -15.31 -18.18 -0.82
CA ARG A 181 -14.20 -19.10 -0.60
C ARG A 181 -13.56 -18.90 0.77
N ALA A 182 -13.67 -19.90 1.64
CA ALA A 182 -13.10 -19.88 2.98
C ALA A 182 -11.56 -19.90 2.96
N LEU A 183 -10.94 -19.26 3.95
CA LEU A 183 -9.50 -19.29 4.16
C LEU A 183 -9.07 -20.59 4.84
N PRO A 184 -7.90 -21.18 4.50
CA PRO A 184 -7.39 -22.37 5.18
C PRO A 184 -7.09 -22.10 6.65
N ALA A 185 -7.53 -22.97 7.54
CA ALA A 185 -7.28 -22.84 8.98
C ALA A 185 -5.77 -22.80 9.31
N THR A 186 -4.96 -23.58 8.58
CA THR A 186 -3.50 -23.59 8.72
C THR A 186 -2.87 -22.22 8.39
N LEU A 187 -3.39 -21.53 7.38
CA LEU A 187 -2.95 -20.17 7.07
C LEU A 187 -3.35 -19.21 8.19
N LEU A 188 -4.60 -19.25 8.67
CA LEU A 188 -5.06 -18.38 9.76
C LEU A 188 -4.18 -18.53 11.00
N GLN A 189 -3.90 -19.76 11.43
CA GLN A 189 -3.00 -20.05 12.55
C GLN A 189 -1.57 -19.55 12.32
N SER A 190 -1.06 -19.61 11.08
CA SER A 190 0.25 -19.08 10.72
C SER A 190 0.29 -17.55 10.80
N LEU A 191 -0.75 -16.90 10.30
CA LEU A 191 -0.89 -15.44 10.37
C LEU A 191 -0.95 -14.92 11.81
N GLU A 192 -1.71 -15.60 12.69
CA GLU A 192 -1.89 -15.25 14.11
C GLU A 192 -0.59 -15.35 14.92
N LYS A 193 0.35 -16.18 14.47
CA LYS A 193 1.69 -16.32 15.09
C LYS A 193 2.70 -15.30 14.58
N THR A 194 2.35 -14.57 13.51
CA THR A 194 3.29 -13.63 12.89
C THR A 194 3.64 -12.49 13.83
N GLY A 195 4.92 -12.27 14.06
CA GLY A 195 5.43 -11.17 14.89
C GLY A 195 5.45 -11.46 16.39
N ALA A 196 5.05 -12.65 16.83
CA ALA A 196 5.10 -13.02 18.25
C ALA A 196 6.53 -12.94 18.81
N GLU A 197 7.54 -13.30 18.03
CA GLU A 197 8.95 -13.18 18.38
C GLU A 197 9.43 -11.73 18.55
N ARG A 198 8.65 -10.75 18.09
CA ARG A 198 8.89 -9.30 18.23
C ARG A 198 7.98 -8.66 19.27
N GLY A 199 7.26 -9.46 20.06
CA GLY A 199 6.32 -8.96 21.08
C GLY A 199 5.06 -8.31 20.50
N LEU A 200 4.73 -8.59 19.23
CA LEU A 200 3.51 -8.12 18.58
C LEU A 200 2.36 -9.11 18.79
N GLN A 201 1.15 -8.59 18.77
CA GLN A 201 -0.07 -9.38 18.68
C GLN A 201 -0.58 -9.36 17.25
N ALA A 202 -0.93 -10.51 16.72
CA ALA A 202 -1.59 -10.63 15.43
C ALA A 202 -2.85 -11.47 15.57
N GLY A 203 -3.85 -11.20 14.75
CA GLY A 203 -5.09 -11.96 14.76
C GLY A 203 -5.81 -11.93 13.43
N THR A 204 -6.76 -12.84 13.30
CA THR A 204 -7.62 -12.96 12.12
C THR A 204 -9.09 -12.89 12.53
N LEU A 205 -9.93 -12.36 11.65
CA LEU A 205 -11.38 -12.31 11.83
C LEU A 205 -12.04 -12.84 10.56
N THR A 206 -12.85 -13.90 10.71
CA THR A 206 -13.56 -14.55 9.60
C THR A 206 -15.06 -14.72 9.86
N ALA A 207 -15.51 -14.47 11.09
CA ALA A 207 -16.93 -14.58 11.46
C ALA A 207 -17.77 -13.49 10.78
N ALA A 208 -18.90 -13.85 10.20
CA ALA A 208 -19.74 -12.93 9.42
C ALA A 208 -20.12 -11.62 10.15
N PRO A 209 -20.49 -11.61 11.45
CA PRO A 209 -20.77 -10.37 12.16
C PRO A 209 -19.54 -9.44 12.26
N ALA A 210 -18.36 -10.00 12.52
CA ALA A 210 -17.11 -9.25 12.60
C ALA A 210 -16.72 -8.69 11.23
N LEU A 211 -16.87 -9.46 10.15
CA LEU A 211 -16.63 -8.99 8.78
C LEU A 211 -17.55 -7.83 8.42
N ALA A 212 -18.85 -7.92 8.76
CA ALA A 212 -19.79 -6.83 8.49
C ALA A 212 -19.41 -5.54 9.26
N ALA A 213 -19.04 -5.66 10.53
CA ALA A 213 -18.58 -4.53 11.33
C ALA A 213 -17.30 -3.90 10.77
N LEU A 214 -16.31 -4.71 10.39
CA LEU A 214 -15.05 -4.22 9.80
C LEU A 214 -15.28 -3.52 8.46
N ARG A 215 -16.13 -4.07 7.58
CA ARG A 215 -16.49 -3.43 6.31
C ARG A 215 -17.08 -2.06 6.56
N LYS A 216 -17.99 -1.93 7.54
CA LYS A 216 -18.55 -0.63 7.90
C LYS A 216 -17.48 0.33 8.43
N ILE A 217 -16.66 -0.09 9.40
CA ILE A 217 -15.61 0.75 9.99
C ILE A 217 -14.63 1.24 8.93
N THR A 218 -14.16 0.36 8.04
CA THR A 218 -13.19 0.72 7.00
C THR A 218 -13.81 1.61 5.92
N ARG A 219 -15.08 1.40 5.58
CA ARG A 219 -15.84 2.27 4.66
C ARG A 219 -16.01 3.68 5.23
N ASP A 220 -16.47 3.77 6.48
CA ASP A 220 -16.72 5.06 7.14
C ASP A 220 -15.38 5.84 7.32
N ALA A 221 -14.28 5.14 7.62
CA ALA A 221 -12.96 5.73 7.71
C ALA A 221 -12.47 6.26 6.35
N PHE A 222 -12.69 5.50 5.27
CA PHE A 222 -12.38 5.96 3.92
C PHE A 222 -13.23 7.16 3.51
N GLU A 223 -14.54 7.13 3.81
CA GLU A 223 -15.42 8.27 3.57
C GLU A 223 -14.90 9.53 4.29
N THR A 224 -14.45 9.37 5.54
CA THR A 224 -13.84 10.47 6.31
C THR A 224 -12.58 11.00 5.62
N GLU A 225 -11.69 10.11 5.12
CA GLU A 225 -10.47 10.51 4.40
C GLU A 225 -10.81 11.34 3.15
N ILE A 226 -11.76 10.91 2.33
CA ILE A 226 -12.07 11.61 1.07
C ILE A 226 -12.88 12.89 1.26
N LEU A 227 -13.63 13.02 2.36
CA LEU A 227 -14.40 14.23 2.68
C LEU A 227 -13.58 15.27 3.47
N THR A 228 -12.41 14.90 3.99
CA THR A 228 -11.47 15.81 4.64
C THR A 228 -10.56 16.44 3.56
N PRO A 229 -10.67 17.76 3.26
CA PRO A 229 -10.01 18.32 2.08
C PRO A 229 -8.49 18.10 2.05
N ARG A 230 -7.79 18.26 3.19
CA ARG A 230 -6.33 18.14 3.24
C ARG A 230 -5.85 16.70 2.96
N THR A 231 -6.50 15.67 3.51
CA THR A 231 -6.15 14.25 3.31
C THR A 231 -6.47 13.80 1.89
N TYR A 232 -7.64 14.24 1.35
CA TYR A 232 -7.98 13.98 -0.04
C TYR A 232 -6.96 14.61 -1.01
N LEU A 233 -6.63 15.89 -0.82
CA LEU A 233 -5.69 16.61 -1.69
C LEU A 233 -4.28 16.04 -1.63
N GLU A 234 -3.84 15.52 -0.48
CA GLU A 234 -2.58 14.78 -0.40
C GLU A 234 -2.61 13.53 -1.28
N SER A 235 -3.65 12.71 -1.16
CA SER A 235 -3.84 11.53 -2.02
C SER A 235 -3.99 11.91 -3.50
N ALA A 236 -4.69 13.00 -3.81
CA ALA A 236 -4.89 13.50 -5.17
C ALA A 236 -3.56 13.89 -5.86
N ARG A 237 -2.63 14.53 -5.13
CA ARG A 237 -1.28 14.86 -5.64
C ARG A 237 -0.47 13.61 -6.01
N LEU A 238 -0.81 12.47 -5.44
CA LEU A 238 -0.15 11.18 -5.67
C LEU A 238 -0.84 10.31 -6.72
N MET A 239 -2.00 10.71 -7.24
CA MET A 239 -2.65 10.02 -8.35
C MET A 239 -1.79 10.14 -9.61
N ARG A 240 -1.56 9.02 -10.29
CA ARG A 240 -0.83 8.92 -11.56
C ARG A 240 -1.79 8.41 -12.63
N ILE A 241 -2.24 9.31 -13.50
CA ILE A 241 -3.28 9.00 -14.48
C ILE A 241 -2.67 8.57 -15.80
N GLY A 242 -2.89 7.32 -16.15
CA GLY A 242 -2.44 6.75 -17.41
C GLY A 242 -0.94 6.40 -17.46
N PRO A 243 -0.50 5.78 -18.55
CA PRO A 243 0.84 5.20 -18.65
C PRO A 243 1.96 6.23 -18.56
N ALA A 244 1.78 7.43 -19.11
CA ALA A 244 2.83 8.45 -19.13
C ALA A 244 3.21 8.95 -17.73
N GLU A 245 2.22 9.33 -16.89
CA GLU A 245 2.50 9.76 -15.53
C GLU A 245 3.06 8.60 -14.67
N ILE A 246 2.55 7.37 -14.87
CA ILE A 246 3.04 6.19 -14.16
C ILE A 246 4.50 5.89 -14.49
N GLU A 247 4.89 5.99 -15.76
CA GLU A 247 6.28 5.77 -16.19
C GLU A 247 7.21 6.86 -15.68
N GLN A 248 6.76 8.10 -15.71
CA GLN A 248 7.53 9.26 -15.25
C GLN A 248 7.82 9.19 -13.74
N HIS A 249 6.82 8.87 -12.92
CA HIS A 249 6.93 8.96 -11.46
C HIS A 249 7.28 7.63 -10.78
N ARG A 250 6.74 6.52 -11.27
CA ARG A 250 6.92 5.14 -10.75
C ARG A 250 6.62 5.00 -9.25
N ASP A 251 5.83 5.92 -8.72
CA ASP A 251 5.32 5.97 -7.34
C ASP A 251 3.83 6.34 -7.33
N GLY A 252 3.26 6.52 -6.15
CA GLY A 252 1.91 7.04 -6.00
C GLY A 252 0.81 6.01 -6.30
N ILE A 253 -0.38 6.52 -6.58
CA ILE A 253 -1.63 5.77 -6.78
C ILE A 253 -1.90 5.68 -8.29
N PRO A 254 -1.60 4.56 -8.95
CA PRO A 254 -1.77 4.43 -10.39
C PRO A 254 -3.24 4.28 -10.78
N LEU A 255 -3.71 5.07 -11.73
CA LEU A 255 -5.06 5.07 -12.29
C LEU A 255 -5.00 4.75 -13.78
N MET A 256 -5.23 3.48 -14.14
CA MET A 256 -5.14 2.96 -15.53
C MET A 256 -6.50 2.82 -16.22
N GLY A 257 -7.63 2.99 -15.51
CA GLY A 257 -8.95 2.82 -16.07
C GLY A 257 -9.20 3.71 -17.30
N THR A 258 -9.75 3.14 -18.38
CA THR A 258 -10.01 3.89 -19.62
C THR A 258 -10.94 5.09 -19.36
N ALA A 259 -11.98 4.93 -18.54
CA ALA A 259 -12.92 6.00 -18.24
C ALA A 259 -12.23 7.19 -17.55
N VAL A 260 -11.42 6.98 -16.51
CA VAL A 260 -10.74 8.07 -15.80
C VAL A 260 -9.74 8.78 -16.71
N ARG A 261 -9.05 8.03 -17.58
CA ARG A 261 -8.10 8.61 -18.55
C ARG A 261 -8.81 9.51 -19.58
N VAL A 262 -9.90 9.03 -20.15
CA VAL A 262 -10.70 9.81 -21.12
C VAL A 262 -11.29 11.04 -20.44
N MET A 263 -11.94 10.88 -19.28
CA MET A 263 -12.52 12.00 -18.54
C MET A 263 -11.48 13.05 -18.14
N SER A 264 -10.29 12.61 -17.72
CA SER A 264 -9.18 13.52 -17.42
C SER A 264 -8.71 14.28 -18.66
N ALA A 265 -8.57 13.59 -19.80
CA ALA A 265 -8.10 14.21 -21.06
C ALA A 265 -9.08 15.28 -21.60
N VAL A 266 -10.40 15.11 -21.37
CA VAL A 266 -11.42 16.09 -21.80
C VAL A 266 -11.77 17.09 -20.69
N GLY A 267 -11.07 17.09 -19.55
CA GLY A 267 -11.31 17.99 -18.43
C GLY A 267 -12.62 17.72 -17.66
N ALA A 268 -13.21 16.53 -17.80
CA ALA A 268 -14.40 16.10 -17.08
C ALA A 268 -14.10 15.41 -15.74
N PHE A 269 -12.84 15.09 -15.48
CA PHE A 269 -12.35 14.62 -14.20
C PHE A 269 -11.17 15.50 -13.75
N ASP A 270 -11.38 16.21 -12.64
CA ASP A 270 -10.33 16.94 -11.93
C ASP A 270 -9.96 16.19 -10.65
N ARG A 271 -8.72 15.68 -10.58
CA ARG A 271 -8.23 14.97 -9.39
C ARG A 271 -8.21 15.85 -8.12
N TYR A 272 -8.19 17.16 -8.26
CA TYR A 272 -8.15 18.11 -7.15
C TYR A 272 -9.55 18.60 -6.70
N GLU A 273 -10.62 18.18 -7.38
CA GLU A 273 -11.99 18.46 -6.95
C GLU A 273 -12.32 17.59 -5.73
N VAL A 274 -12.32 18.20 -4.54
CA VAL A 274 -12.64 17.51 -3.29
C VAL A 274 -14.06 16.97 -3.33
N PRO A 275 -14.29 15.67 -3.12
CA PRO A 275 -15.62 15.09 -3.12
C PRO A 275 -16.54 15.72 -2.07
N GLN A 276 -17.78 15.97 -2.44
CA GLN A 276 -18.83 16.42 -1.53
C GLN A 276 -19.92 15.37 -1.48
N ARG A 277 -20.52 15.13 -0.31
CA ARG A 277 -21.60 14.14 -0.17
C ARG A 277 -22.70 14.41 -1.20
N GLY A 278 -23.10 13.37 -1.93
CA GLY A 278 -24.10 13.46 -3.00
C GLY A 278 -23.59 13.95 -4.35
N SER A 279 -22.34 14.39 -4.49
CA SER A 279 -21.75 14.70 -5.81
C SER A 279 -21.51 13.42 -6.63
N SER A 280 -21.35 13.57 -7.94
CA SER A 280 -21.01 12.44 -8.82
C SER A 280 -19.65 11.85 -8.51
N ASN A 281 -18.65 12.70 -8.22
CA ASN A 281 -17.30 12.30 -7.83
C ASN A 281 -17.32 11.48 -6.52
N TYR A 282 -18.07 11.95 -5.50
CA TYR A 282 -18.25 11.21 -4.25
C TYR A 282 -18.86 9.82 -4.50
N ARG A 283 -20.00 9.75 -5.25
CA ARG A 283 -20.65 8.46 -5.53
C ARG A 283 -19.72 7.49 -6.24
N GLN A 284 -19.03 7.92 -7.30
CA GLN A 284 -18.08 7.08 -8.04
C GLN A 284 -16.94 6.57 -7.17
N THR A 285 -16.42 7.42 -6.26
CA THR A 285 -15.35 7.04 -5.33
C THR A 285 -15.83 6.02 -4.31
N MET A 286 -17.03 6.20 -3.74
CA MET A 286 -17.61 5.25 -2.80
C MET A 286 -18.06 3.94 -3.48
N ASP A 287 -18.57 4.00 -4.71
CA ASP A 287 -18.88 2.80 -5.50
C ASP A 287 -17.60 1.98 -5.77
N ARG A 288 -16.48 2.64 -6.07
CA ARG A 288 -15.19 1.95 -6.22
C ARG A 288 -14.73 1.31 -4.90
N TRP A 289 -15.01 1.93 -3.76
CA TRP A 289 -14.69 1.36 -2.45
C TRP A 289 -15.42 0.03 -2.20
N SER A 290 -16.61 -0.18 -2.73
CA SER A 290 -17.40 -1.42 -2.53
C SER A 290 -16.62 -2.68 -2.90
N VAL A 291 -15.66 -2.59 -3.83
CA VAL A 291 -14.73 -3.66 -4.18
C VAL A 291 -13.89 -4.11 -2.98
N PHE A 292 -13.57 -3.19 -2.07
CA PHE A 292 -12.76 -3.46 -0.88
C PHE A 292 -13.57 -4.07 0.27
N GLU A 293 -14.91 -4.07 0.17
CA GLU A 293 -15.80 -4.74 1.10
C GLU A 293 -15.92 -6.24 0.81
N THR A 294 -15.24 -6.75 -0.22
CA THR A 294 -15.16 -8.18 -0.54
C THR A 294 -14.00 -8.85 0.18
N GLY A 295 -14.09 -10.17 0.35
CA GLY A 295 -13.07 -11.00 0.99
C GLY A 295 -13.62 -11.85 2.12
N SER A 296 -12.84 -12.86 2.50
CA SER A 296 -13.25 -13.91 3.43
C SER A 296 -12.70 -13.71 4.85
N GLY A 297 -11.84 -12.70 5.04
CA GLY A 297 -11.27 -12.42 6.36
C GLY A 297 -10.56 -11.07 6.42
N TYR A 298 -10.22 -10.72 7.67
CA TYR A 298 -9.30 -9.62 7.96
C TYR A 298 -8.16 -10.14 8.82
N PHE A 299 -6.98 -9.58 8.61
CA PHE A 299 -5.77 -9.77 9.40
C PHE A 299 -5.38 -8.45 10.03
N TRP A 300 -4.96 -8.47 11.29
CA TRP A 300 -4.53 -7.28 12.01
C TRP A 300 -3.26 -7.54 12.81
N ILE A 301 -2.49 -6.49 13.07
CA ILE A 301 -1.33 -6.48 13.95
C ILE A 301 -1.48 -5.34 14.95
N ALA A 302 -1.16 -5.61 16.22
CA ALA A 302 -1.10 -4.61 17.28
C ALA A 302 0.20 -4.74 18.09
N SER A 303 0.64 -3.62 18.66
CA SER A 303 1.77 -3.56 19.59
C SER A 303 1.33 -2.95 20.92
N ARG A 304 1.93 -3.37 22.04
CA ARG A 304 1.61 -2.83 23.37
C ARG A 304 1.96 -1.35 23.52
N LEU A 305 2.94 -0.86 22.78
CA LEU A 305 3.36 0.54 22.73
C LEU A 305 3.48 0.99 21.28
N ASN A 306 3.24 2.28 21.03
CA ASN A 306 3.42 2.87 19.69
C ASN A 306 4.85 3.44 19.52
N SER A 307 5.88 2.66 19.89
CA SER A 307 7.27 3.06 19.66
C SER A 307 7.66 2.94 18.19
N ARG A 308 8.70 3.64 17.76
CA ARG A 308 9.19 3.57 16.38
C ARG A 308 9.73 2.18 16.04
N THR A 309 10.40 1.55 17.00
CA THR A 309 10.82 0.14 16.90
C THR A 309 9.61 -0.77 16.67
N ALA A 310 8.52 -0.63 17.43
CA ALA A 310 7.31 -1.43 17.23
C ALA A 310 6.65 -1.19 15.85
N GLN A 311 6.72 0.01 15.31
CA GLN A 311 6.24 0.33 13.96
C GLN A 311 7.07 -0.39 12.88
N ILE A 312 8.41 -0.35 12.98
CA ILE A 312 9.31 -1.11 12.08
C ILE A 312 9.04 -2.61 12.19
N ASP A 313 8.97 -3.15 13.41
CA ASP A 313 8.72 -4.58 13.63
C ASP A 313 7.35 -5.01 13.10
N SER A 314 6.33 -4.15 13.20
CA SER A 314 5.02 -4.41 12.60
C SER A 314 5.08 -4.52 11.06
N GLY A 315 5.92 -3.71 10.42
CA GLY A 315 6.17 -3.80 8.98
C GLY A 315 6.90 -5.08 8.58
N ARG A 316 7.89 -5.48 9.37
CA ARG A 316 8.62 -6.74 9.21
C ARG A 316 7.67 -7.94 9.35
N ALA A 317 6.84 -7.94 10.38
CA ALA A 317 5.82 -8.97 10.60
C ALA A 317 4.77 -8.99 9.48
N TYR A 318 4.24 -7.81 9.10
CA TYR A 318 3.22 -7.72 8.05
C TYR A 318 3.69 -8.30 6.71
N VAL A 319 4.91 -7.98 6.28
CA VAL A 319 5.38 -8.49 4.99
C VAL A 319 5.60 -10.01 5.03
N ARG A 320 6.03 -10.58 6.14
CA ARG A 320 6.12 -12.04 6.31
C ARG A 320 4.73 -12.68 6.23
N ALA A 321 3.73 -12.12 6.92
CA ALA A 321 2.33 -12.56 6.82
C ALA A 321 1.84 -12.53 5.36
N GLN A 322 2.13 -11.46 4.63
CA GLN A 322 1.75 -11.34 3.23
C GLN A 322 2.47 -12.35 2.32
N LEU A 323 3.74 -12.67 2.60
CA LEU A 323 4.47 -13.72 1.87
C LEU A 323 3.89 -15.11 2.17
N GLN A 324 3.52 -15.41 3.42
CA GLN A 324 2.84 -16.66 3.81
C GLN A 324 1.48 -16.80 3.09
N ALA A 325 0.69 -15.72 3.06
CA ALA A 325 -0.57 -15.70 2.31
C ALA A 325 -0.32 -15.95 0.81
N THR A 326 0.69 -15.30 0.23
CA THR A 326 1.09 -15.50 -1.18
C THR A 326 1.47 -16.95 -1.45
N ALA A 327 2.22 -17.60 -0.56
CA ALA A 327 2.59 -19.02 -0.67
C ALA A 327 1.36 -19.94 -0.65
N ALA A 328 0.31 -19.55 0.08
CA ALA A 328 -0.96 -20.26 0.14
C ALA A 328 -1.93 -19.89 -1.02
N GLY A 329 -1.51 -19.05 -1.96
CA GLY A 329 -2.37 -18.57 -3.05
C GLY A 329 -3.48 -17.62 -2.59
N VAL A 330 -3.26 -16.94 -1.46
CA VAL A 330 -4.19 -16.00 -0.85
C VAL A 330 -3.64 -14.58 -0.96
N ASP A 331 -4.51 -13.64 -1.28
CA ASP A 331 -4.19 -12.23 -1.44
C ASP A 331 -4.46 -11.42 -0.18
N MET A 332 -3.70 -10.34 0.00
CA MET A 332 -3.88 -9.36 1.08
C MET A 332 -3.87 -7.93 0.55
N HIS A 333 -4.73 -7.09 1.16
CA HIS A 333 -4.78 -5.66 0.87
C HIS A 333 -4.93 -4.85 2.17
N PRO A 334 -3.95 -4.03 2.55
CA PRO A 334 -4.07 -3.13 3.68
C PRO A 334 -5.22 -2.14 3.51
N LEU A 335 -6.06 -2.00 4.53
CA LEU A 335 -7.10 -0.99 4.66
C LEU A 335 -6.73 -0.09 5.83
N SER A 336 -5.86 0.89 5.56
CA SER A 336 -5.17 1.65 6.59
C SER A 336 -5.95 2.86 7.12
N GLN A 337 -7.07 3.24 6.50
CA GLN A 337 -7.83 4.43 6.87
C GLN A 337 -8.27 4.42 8.34
N ALA A 338 -8.82 3.31 8.81
CA ALA A 338 -9.27 3.16 10.20
C ALA A 338 -8.13 3.13 11.24
N VAL A 339 -6.88 3.05 10.79
CA VAL A 339 -5.68 3.10 11.67
C VAL A 339 -4.82 4.34 11.44
N GLN A 340 -5.29 5.34 10.69
CA GLN A 340 -4.63 6.64 10.58
C GLN A 340 -4.77 7.44 11.87
N GLU A 341 -3.93 8.48 12.04
CA GLU A 341 -3.78 9.17 13.35
C GLU A 341 -4.17 10.66 13.30
N TYR A 342 -4.81 11.14 12.22
CA TYR A 342 -5.36 12.48 12.21
C TYR A 342 -6.73 12.54 12.95
N PRO A 343 -7.14 13.69 13.50
CA PRO A 343 -8.26 13.76 14.45
C PRO A 343 -9.60 13.24 13.92
N GLU A 344 -9.92 13.50 12.64
CA GLU A 344 -11.22 13.18 12.06
C GLU A 344 -11.48 11.67 11.96
N VAL A 345 -10.42 10.86 11.84
CA VAL A 345 -10.54 9.40 11.73
C VAL A 345 -10.63 8.70 13.09
N LYS A 346 -10.34 9.42 14.18
CA LYS A 346 -10.29 8.84 15.53
C LYS A 346 -11.53 8.01 15.93
N PRO A 347 -12.78 8.42 15.64
CA PRO A 347 -13.96 7.59 15.98
C PRO A 347 -13.92 6.20 15.35
N HIS A 348 -13.39 6.06 14.13
CA HIS A 348 -13.27 4.79 13.44
C HIS A 348 -12.15 3.94 14.02
N PHE A 349 -11.05 4.56 14.44
CA PHE A 349 -9.98 3.88 15.16
C PHE A 349 -10.46 3.34 16.51
N ASP A 350 -11.22 4.12 17.27
CA ASP A 350 -11.80 3.70 18.55
C ASP A 350 -12.79 2.54 18.35
N ALA A 351 -13.65 2.60 17.32
CA ALA A 351 -14.57 1.53 16.95
C ALA A 351 -13.82 0.24 16.56
N LEU A 352 -12.72 0.35 15.82
CA LEU A 352 -11.86 -0.77 15.46
C LEU A 352 -11.27 -1.43 16.71
N ARG A 353 -10.71 -0.64 17.64
CA ARG A 353 -10.15 -1.15 18.90
C ARG A 353 -11.19 -1.88 19.73
N ALA A 354 -12.39 -1.30 19.85
CA ALA A 354 -13.51 -1.93 20.58
C ALA A 354 -13.89 -3.27 19.94
N LEU A 355 -13.99 -3.35 18.61
CA LEU A 355 -14.28 -4.60 17.90
C LEU A 355 -13.22 -5.68 18.14
N LEU A 356 -11.94 -5.28 18.21
CA LEU A 356 -10.81 -6.17 18.47
C LEU A 356 -10.65 -6.52 19.95
N GLY A 357 -11.48 -5.98 20.86
CA GLY A 357 -11.38 -6.21 22.30
C GLY A 357 -10.14 -5.58 22.94
N ILE A 358 -9.54 -4.56 22.31
CA ILE A 358 -8.35 -3.87 22.81
C ILE A 358 -8.77 -2.75 23.76
N ALA A 359 -8.77 -3.04 25.05
CA ALA A 359 -9.13 -2.08 26.10
C ALA A 359 -7.97 -1.19 26.56
N ASP A 360 -6.74 -1.71 26.55
CA ASP A 360 -5.55 -0.97 26.99
C ASP A 360 -5.24 0.20 26.03
N SER A 361 -5.28 1.42 26.52
CA SER A 361 -5.07 2.65 25.74
C SER A 361 -3.66 2.76 25.13
N ALA A 362 -2.66 2.11 25.71
CA ALA A 362 -1.28 2.09 25.20
C ALA A 362 -1.12 1.16 23.99
N THR A 363 -2.00 0.15 23.84
CA THR A 363 -1.94 -0.78 22.71
C THR A 363 -2.39 -0.10 21.42
N MET A 364 -1.53 -0.13 20.40
CA MET A 364 -1.78 0.45 19.08
C MET A 364 -2.08 -0.62 18.04
N VAL A 365 -3.19 -0.48 17.31
CA VAL A 365 -3.42 -1.28 16.10
C VAL A 365 -2.54 -0.71 14.99
N GLN A 366 -1.52 -1.47 14.60
CA GLN A 366 -0.52 -1.04 13.64
C GLN A 366 -0.94 -1.29 12.19
N MET A 367 -1.57 -2.43 11.94
CA MET A 367 -1.99 -2.86 10.60
C MET A 367 -3.37 -3.49 10.62
N LEU A 368 -4.13 -3.21 9.56
CA LEU A 368 -5.37 -3.91 9.22
C LEU A 368 -5.35 -4.22 7.73
N ALA A 369 -5.64 -5.46 7.33
CA ALA A 369 -5.70 -5.87 5.94
C ALA A 369 -6.87 -6.82 5.71
N ARG A 370 -7.60 -6.65 4.61
CA ARG A 370 -8.53 -7.70 4.14
C ARG A 370 -7.74 -8.85 3.52
N VAL A 371 -8.27 -10.04 3.64
CA VAL A 371 -7.65 -11.29 3.19
C VAL A 371 -8.66 -12.11 2.40
N GLY A 372 -8.24 -12.73 1.31
CA GLY A 372 -9.12 -13.53 0.48
C GLY A 372 -8.46 -13.96 -0.84
N TYR A 373 -9.27 -14.40 -1.78
CA TYR A 373 -8.82 -14.84 -3.09
C TYR A 373 -9.27 -13.82 -4.14
N GLY A 374 -8.34 -13.19 -4.83
CA GLY A 374 -8.66 -12.28 -5.91
C GLY A 374 -9.38 -12.98 -7.05
N ILE A 375 -10.46 -12.38 -7.55
CA ILE A 375 -11.24 -12.92 -8.69
C ILE A 375 -10.45 -12.81 -10.00
N ILE A 376 -9.62 -11.78 -10.11
CA ILE A 376 -8.71 -11.57 -11.24
C ILE A 376 -7.28 -11.44 -10.72
N ALA A 377 -6.31 -11.74 -11.55
CA ALA A 377 -4.90 -11.62 -11.16
C ALA A 377 -4.48 -10.16 -10.96
N ALA A 378 -3.78 -9.89 -9.85
CA ALA A 378 -3.18 -8.58 -9.60
C ALA A 378 -1.84 -8.44 -10.34
N GLY A 379 -1.66 -7.31 -11.03
CA GLY A 379 -0.38 -6.93 -11.63
C GLY A 379 0.63 -6.39 -10.60
N PRO A 380 1.92 -6.31 -10.99
CA PRO A 380 2.96 -5.69 -10.20
C PRO A 380 2.75 -4.17 -10.13
N SER A 381 2.92 -3.56 -8.94
CA SER A 381 2.83 -2.09 -8.81
C SER A 381 4.12 -1.40 -9.32
N PRO A 382 4.02 -0.15 -9.79
CA PRO A 382 5.19 0.63 -10.19
C PRO A 382 6.25 0.72 -9.09
N ARG A 383 7.53 0.73 -9.47
CA ARG A 383 8.67 0.88 -8.56
C ARG A 383 9.72 1.80 -9.18
N ARG A 384 10.34 2.61 -8.32
CA ARG A 384 11.53 3.39 -8.65
C ARG A 384 12.67 2.44 -9.06
N GLU A 385 13.64 2.95 -9.77
CA GLU A 385 14.85 2.18 -10.08
C GLU A 385 15.79 2.10 -8.87
N LEU A 386 16.56 1.02 -8.78
CA LEU A 386 17.50 0.81 -7.67
C LEU A 386 18.49 1.99 -7.53
N ALA A 387 18.98 2.52 -8.64
CA ALA A 387 19.89 3.66 -8.63
C ALA A 387 19.30 4.92 -7.95
N GLN A 388 17.98 5.11 -8.00
CA GLN A 388 17.29 6.23 -7.35
C GLN A 388 17.17 6.10 -5.83
N LEU A 389 17.46 4.91 -5.26
CA LEU A 389 17.47 4.69 -3.83
C LEU A 389 18.83 5.00 -3.22
N LEU A 390 19.89 4.92 -4.01
CA LEU A 390 21.25 5.07 -3.51
C LEU A 390 21.53 6.54 -3.17
N ARG A 391 22.09 6.75 -1.99
CA ARG A 391 22.60 8.07 -1.59
C ARG A 391 23.85 8.37 -2.42
N ALA A 392 23.82 9.53 -3.10
CA ALA A 392 24.98 10.05 -3.82
C ALA A 392 26.12 10.43 -2.87
#